data_69989dff2cfc74bb12bda1b50ec1ba9e
#
_entry.id   69989dff2cfc74bb12bda1b50ec1ba9e
#
_cell.length_a   1.000
_cell.length_b   1.000
_cell.length_c   1.000
_cell.angle_alpha   90.00
_cell.angle_beta   90.00
_cell.angle_gamma   90.00
#
_symmetry.space_group_name_H-M   'P 1'
#
loop_
_entity.id
_entity.type
_entity.pdbx_description
1 polymer ?
#
loop_
_entity_poly.entity_id
_entity_poly.type
_entity_poly.pdbx_seq_one_letter_code
_entity_poly.pdbx_strand_id
1 'polypeptide(L)'
;IRNKSLFLSNMSHEIKTPLNALAGFSEVLTTPGIDEATRVQCNDVIQLNSELLLKLINDVVDISCLDVANMKFSITTHEVVALCRNVVKMLDNIKQTSADIRFETELTSLEIETDQGRLQQMLVNLLVNATKFTKEGSITLALRLDEQGFAEFSVTDTGCGIPLERQSTIFGRFEKLNEGVQGAGLGLSICKLIIKRLGGEIWVDSGYTAGARFVFIHPLKQEVVR
;
A
#
# COMPACT_ATOMS: atom_id res chain seq x y z
N ILE A 1 -11.82 -11.20 -21.85
CA ILE A 1 -12.22 -12.47 -21.18
C ILE A 1 -10.98 -13.10 -20.50
N ARG A 2 -9.82 -13.18 -21.18
CA ARG A 2 -8.59 -13.80 -20.67
C ARG A 2 -8.05 -13.17 -19.36
N ASN A 3 -8.11 -11.83 -19.26
CA ASN A 3 -7.64 -11.11 -18.06
C ASN A 3 -8.57 -11.30 -16.84
N LYS A 4 -9.87 -11.50 -17.05
CA LYS A 4 -10.84 -11.71 -15.98
C LYS A 4 -10.73 -13.10 -15.37
N SER A 5 -10.40 -14.10 -16.18
CA SER A 5 -10.19 -15.48 -15.73
C SER A 5 -8.87 -15.63 -14.97
N LEU A 6 -7.81 -14.96 -15.41
CA LEU A 6 -6.52 -14.91 -14.68
C LEU A 6 -6.66 -14.19 -13.35
N PHE A 7 -7.48 -13.13 -13.29
CA PHE A 7 -7.84 -12.43 -12.06
C PHE A 7 -8.45 -13.36 -11.02
N LEU A 8 -9.51 -14.07 -11.39
CA LEU A 8 -10.22 -14.97 -10.47
C LEU A 8 -9.30 -16.12 -9.99
N SER A 9 -8.45 -16.62 -10.88
CA SER A 9 -7.48 -17.68 -10.54
C SER A 9 -6.45 -17.19 -9.53
N ASN A 10 -5.84 -16.02 -9.75
CA ASN A 10 -4.85 -15.45 -8.85
C ASN A 10 -5.48 -15.06 -7.51
N MET A 11 -6.68 -14.48 -7.50
CA MET A 11 -7.41 -14.15 -6.29
C MET A 11 -7.76 -15.39 -5.48
N SER A 12 -8.22 -16.44 -6.14
CA SER A 12 -8.52 -17.71 -5.48
C SER A 12 -7.30 -18.27 -4.76
N HIS A 13 -6.12 -18.19 -5.38
CA HIS A 13 -4.86 -18.66 -4.78
C HIS A 13 -4.43 -17.77 -3.60
N GLU A 14 -4.47 -16.45 -3.76
CA GLU A 14 -4.08 -15.49 -2.71
C GLU A 14 -5.02 -15.52 -1.49
N ILE A 15 -6.31 -15.81 -1.69
CA ILE A 15 -7.30 -16.00 -0.62
C ILE A 15 -7.10 -17.36 0.08
N LYS A 16 -6.78 -18.42 -0.67
CA LYS A 16 -6.65 -19.78 -0.14
C LYS A 16 -5.50 -19.91 0.85
N THR A 17 -4.40 -19.20 0.66
CA THR A 17 -3.21 -19.25 1.51
C THR A 17 -3.51 -18.80 2.95
N PRO A 18 -4.00 -17.57 3.22
CA PRO A 18 -4.34 -17.16 4.57
C PRO A 18 -5.50 -17.97 5.15
N LEU A 19 -6.48 -18.38 4.33
CA LEU A 19 -7.60 -19.21 4.79
C LEU A 19 -7.13 -20.57 5.31
N ASN A 20 -6.20 -21.22 4.62
CA ASN A 20 -5.60 -22.49 5.07
C ASN A 20 -4.78 -22.31 6.35
N ALA A 21 -4.05 -21.19 6.49
CA ALA A 21 -3.35 -20.88 7.73
C ALA A 21 -4.33 -20.68 8.90
N LEU A 22 -5.43 -19.93 8.70
CA LEU A 22 -6.48 -19.78 9.69
C LEU A 22 -7.05 -21.12 10.14
N ALA A 23 -7.40 -21.99 9.20
CA ALA A 23 -7.96 -23.32 9.49
C ALA A 23 -6.96 -24.19 10.27
N GLY A 24 -5.69 -24.27 9.79
CA GLY A 24 -4.67 -25.10 10.43
C GLY A 24 -4.30 -24.65 11.84
N PHE A 25 -4.10 -23.35 12.07
CA PHE A 25 -3.78 -22.84 13.41
C PHE A 25 -4.96 -22.85 14.36
N SER A 26 -6.20 -22.72 13.86
CA SER A 26 -7.41 -22.92 14.66
C SER A 26 -7.55 -24.37 15.13
N GLU A 27 -7.18 -25.34 14.30
CA GLU A 27 -7.16 -26.77 14.68
C GLU A 27 -6.11 -27.04 15.77
N VAL A 28 -4.91 -26.47 15.66
CA VAL A 28 -3.86 -26.56 16.69
C VAL A 28 -4.35 -26.03 18.03
N LEU A 29 -5.10 -24.90 18.06
CA LEU A 29 -5.65 -24.33 19.30
C LEU A 29 -6.65 -25.26 20.02
N THR A 30 -7.27 -26.20 19.32
CA THR A 30 -8.20 -27.18 19.91
C THR A 30 -7.49 -28.43 20.44
N THR A 31 -6.17 -28.54 20.24
CA THR A 31 -5.37 -29.71 20.70
C THR A 31 -5.28 -29.72 22.23
N PRO A 32 -5.67 -30.82 22.91
CA PRO A 32 -5.51 -30.92 24.36
C PRO A 32 -4.05 -30.83 24.81
N GLY A 33 -3.78 -30.06 25.87
CA GLY A 33 -2.43 -29.95 26.45
C GLY A 33 -1.48 -28.99 25.73
N ILE A 34 -1.98 -28.17 24.81
CA ILE A 34 -1.21 -27.10 24.19
C ILE A 34 -0.66 -26.13 25.26
N ASP A 35 0.63 -25.83 25.20
CA ASP A 35 1.26 -24.84 26.09
C ASP A 35 0.86 -23.41 25.73
N GLU A 36 1.01 -22.48 26.70
CA GLU A 36 0.58 -21.11 26.55
C GLU A 36 1.40 -20.36 25.47
N ALA A 37 2.69 -20.66 25.31
CA ALA A 37 3.53 -20.00 24.30
C ALA A 37 3.05 -20.39 22.89
N THR A 38 2.76 -21.66 22.65
CA THR A 38 2.19 -22.14 21.39
C THR A 38 0.80 -21.52 21.14
N ARG A 39 -0.03 -21.39 22.20
CA ARG A 39 -1.35 -20.74 22.09
C ARG A 39 -1.24 -19.30 21.63
N VAL A 40 -0.32 -18.51 22.22
CA VAL A 40 -0.08 -17.11 21.82
C VAL A 40 0.39 -17.05 20.37
N GLN A 41 1.37 -17.88 19.99
CA GLN A 41 1.84 -17.90 18.59
C GLN A 41 0.72 -18.24 17.59
N CYS A 42 -0.12 -19.22 17.89
CA CYS A 42 -1.27 -19.55 17.05
C CYS A 42 -2.23 -18.38 16.90
N ASN A 43 -2.56 -17.68 18.00
CA ASN A 43 -3.41 -16.50 17.97
C ASN A 43 -2.82 -15.38 17.10
N ASP A 44 -1.52 -15.09 17.24
CA ASP A 44 -0.83 -14.07 16.45
C ASP A 44 -0.89 -14.39 14.94
N VAL A 45 -0.66 -15.66 14.57
CA VAL A 45 -0.74 -16.12 13.18
C VAL A 45 -2.19 -16.01 12.66
N ILE A 46 -3.18 -16.38 13.46
CA ILE A 46 -4.60 -16.26 13.10
C ILE A 46 -4.97 -14.79 12.87
N GLN A 47 -4.57 -13.90 13.78
CA GLN A 47 -4.86 -12.47 13.66
C GLN A 47 -4.22 -11.90 12.40
N LEU A 48 -2.92 -12.16 12.17
CA LEU A 48 -2.20 -11.70 11.00
C LEU A 48 -2.87 -12.16 9.68
N ASN A 49 -3.25 -13.43 9.59
CA ASN A 49 -3.89 -13.97 8.38
C ASN A 49 -5.32 -13.44 8.19
N SER A 50 -6.04 -13.14 9.28
CA SER A 50 -7.35 -12.48 9.23
C SER A 50 -7.25 -11.06 8.65
N GLU A 51 -6.27 -10.28 9.10
CA GLU A 51 -6.00 -8.93 8.59
C GLU A 51 -5.58 -8.95 7.11
N LEU A 52 -4.72 -9.91 6.72
CA LEU A 52 -4.33 -10.11 5.32
C LEU A 52 -5.55 -10.46 4.44
N LEU A 53 -6.43 -11.33 4.92
CA LEU A 53 -7.63 -11.73 4.19
C LEU A 53 -8.60 -10.55 4.02
N LEU A 54 -8.84 -9.78 5.08
CA LEU A 54 -9.66 -8.57 5.02
C LEU A 54 -9.10 -7.54 4.04
N LYS A 55 -7.78 -7.35 4.04
CA LYS A 55 -7.11 -6.47 3.07
C LYS A 55 -7.34 -6.97 1.64
N LEU A 56 -7.15 -8.27 1.36
CA LEU A 56 -7.38 -8.85 0.04
C LEU A 56 -8.84 -8.68 -0.42
N ILE A 57 -9.80 -8.88 0.48
CA ILE A 57 -11.22 -8.69 0.17
C ILE A 57 -11.50 -7.22 -0.18
N ASN A 58 -10.98 -6.27 0.60
CA ASN A 58 -11.14 -4.84 0.33
C ASN A 58 -10.48 -4.45 -1.00
N ASP A 59 -9.28 -4.96 -1.29
CA ASP A 59 -8.59 -4.74 -2.56
C ASP A 59 -9.41 -5.29 -3.75
N VAL A 60 -10.06 -6.45 -3.60
CA VAL A 60 -10.97 -7.04 -4.60
C VAL A 60 -12.23 -6.20 -4.80
N VAL A 61 -12.82 -5.71 -3.71
CA VAL A 61 -13.99 -4.82 -3.76
C VAL A 61 -13.62 -3.50 -4.45
N ASP A 62 -12.51 -2.88 -4.08
CA ASP A 62 -12.01 -1.65 -4.72
C ASP A 62 -11.79 -1.86 -6.22
N ILE A 63 -11.29 -3.01 -6.64
CA ILE A 63 -11.08 -3.36 -8.06
C ILE A 63 -12.38 -3.75 -8.77
N SER A 64 -13.30 -4.40 -8.09
CA SER A 64 -14.61 -4.77 -8.67
C SER A 64 -15.49 -3.55 -8.89
N CYS A 65 -15.31 -2.52 -8.09
CA CYS A 65 -15.90 -1.19 -8.27
C CYS A 65 -15.26 -0.37 -9.40
N LEU A 66 -14.50 -1.02 -10.30
CA LEU A 66 -13.68 -0.45 -11.38
C LEU A 66 -14.41 0.31 -12.48
N ASP A 67 -15.72 0.39 -12.44
CA ASP A 67 -16.39 1.56 -12.98
C ASP A 67 -16.06 2.72 -12.04
N VAL A 68 -15.15 3.59 -12.49
CA VAL A 68 -14.67 4.82 -11.81
C VAL A 68 -15.83 5.65 -11.21
N ALA A 69 -17.06 5.40 -11.67
CA ALA A 69 -18.30 6.00 -11.19
C ALA A 69 -18.78 5.48 -9.81
N ASN A 70 -18.40 4.28 -9.39
CA ASN A 70 -18.97 3.63 -8.19
C ASN A 70 -18.10 3.75 -6.92
N MET A 71 -16.87 4.23 -7.03
CA MET A 71 -16.01 4.45 -5.87
C MET A 71 -16.44 5.75 -5.17
N LYS A 72 -16.98 5.64 -3.96
CA LYS A 72 -17.37 6.80 -3.17
C LYS A 72 -16.14 7.42 -2.53
N PHE A 73 -16.02 8.74 -2.64
CA PHE A 73 -15.00 9.55 -1.99
C PHE A 73 -15.68 10.58 -1.08
N SER A 74 -15.16 10.73 0.12
CA SER A 74 -15.57 11.77 1.07
C SER A 74 -14.51 12.86 1.12
N ILE A 75 -14.65 13.86 0.25
CA ILE A 75 -13.68 14.94 0.14
C ILE A 75 -13.95 15.96 1.23
N THR A 76 -12.98 16.15 2.11
CA THR A 76 -12.95 17.17 3.18
C THR A 76 -11.53 17.70 3.36
N THR A 77 -11.37 18.82 4.06
CA THR A 77 -10.05 19.41 4.32
C THR A 77 -9.34 18.65 5.42
N HIS A 78 -8.10 18.26 5.17
CA HIS A 78 -7.27 17.49 6.12
C HIS A 78 -5.85 18.01 6.19
N GLU A 79 -5.27 17.99 7.39
CA GLU A 79 -3.87 18.30 7.65
C GLU A 79 -3.01 17.05 7.36
N VAL A 80 -2.23 17.10 6.29
CA VAL A 80 -1.54 15.93 5.75
C VAL A 80 -0.12 15.72 6.28
N VAL A 81 0.51 16.72 6.88
CA VAL A 81 1.80 16.55 7.55
C VAL A 81 1.65 15.64 8.76
N ALA A 82 0.61 15.86 9.59
CA ALA A 82 0.32 14.97 10.71
C ALA A 82 -0.10 13.57 10.24
N LEU A 83 -0.89 13.45 9.17
CA LEU A 83 -1.25 12.17 8.58
C LEU A 83 0.00 11.36 8.19
N CYS A 84 0.93 11.96 7.44
CA CYS A 84 2.18 11.31 7.03
C CYS A 84 3.02 10.85 8.24
N ARG A 85 3.16 11.72 9.25
CA ARG A 85 3.90 11.40 10.48
C ARG A 85 3.29 10.22 11.22
N ASN A 86 1.95 10.18 11.32
CA ASN A 86 1.24 9.09 11.99
C ASN A 86 1.37 7.76 11.22
N VAL A 87 1.28 7.78 9.89
CA VAL A 87 1.44 6.58 9.07
C VAL A 87 2.85 6.01 9.20
N VAL A 88 3.88 6.84 9.12
CA VAL A 88 5.29 6.40 9.31
C VAL A 88 5.49 5.82 10.69
N LYS A 89 5.03 6.48 11.76
CA LYS A 89 5.14 5.99 13.13
C LYS A 89 4.43 4.64 13.34
N MET A 90 3.24 4.49 12.75
CA MET A 90 2.49 3.22 12.80
C MET A 90 3.28 2.08 12.14
N LEU A 91 3.82 2.32 10.94
CA LEU A 91 4.56 1.30 10.19
C LEU A 91 5.91 0.97 10.81
N ASP A 92 6.61 1.94 11.39
CA ASP A 92 7.87 1.71 12.08
C ASP A 92 7.72 0.77 13.29
N ASN A 93 6.56 0.83 13.97
CA ASN A 93 6.25 -0.06 15.09
C ASN A 93 5.93 -1.51 14.69
N ILE A 94 5.46 -1.75 13.47
CA ILE A 94 4.99 -3.08 13.01
C ILE A 94 5.85 -3.67 11.89
N LYS A 95 6.87 -2.95 11.42
CA LYS A 95 7.73 -3.41 10.31
C LYS A 95 8.46 -4.70 10.64
N GLN A 96 8.64 -5.54 9.61
CA GLN A 96 9.44 -6.77 9.67
C GLN A 96 10.78 -6.62 8.93
N THR A 97 11.28 -5.41 8.80
CA THR A 97 12.56 -5.09 8.16
C THR A 97 13.47 -4.33 9.12
N SER A 98 14.79 -4.45 8.95
CA SER A 98 15.78 -3.65 9.68
C SER A 98 15.99 -2.25 9.06
N ALA A 99 15.31 -1.92 7.96
CA ALA A 99 15.38 -0.61 7.35
C ALA A 99 14.80 0.48 8.28
N ASP A 100 15.45 1.62 8.30
CA ASP A 100 14.98 2.82 9.01
C ASP A 100 13.85 3.48 8.22
N ILE A 101 12.70 3.72 8.85
CA ILE A 101 11.56 4.39 8.21
C ILE A 101 11.43 5.80 8.78
N ARG A 102 11.47 6.82 7.91
CA ARG A 102 11.42 8.22 8.34
C ARG A 102 10.47 9.06 7.48
N PHE A 103 10.02 10.16 8.07
CA PHE A 103 9.24 11.19 7.37
C PHE A 103 10.05 12.48 7.30
N GLU A 104 10.16 13.05 6.10
CA GLU A 104 10.90 14.28 5.83
C GLU A 104 10.00 15.33 5.17
N THR A 105 10.00 16.54 5.71
CA THR A 105 9.32 17.71 5.13
C THR A 105 9.85 18.99 5.75
N GLU A 106 9.88 20.05 4.97
CA GLU A 106 10.13 21.42 5.44
C GLU A 106 8.84 22.13 5.87
N LEU A 107 7.67 21.51 5.61
CA LEU A 107 6.37 22.08 5.92
C LEU A 107 6.02 21.84 7.39
N THR A 108 5.62 22.89 8.08
CA THR A 108 5.09 22.78 9.45
C THR A 108 3.66 22.26 9.47
N SER A 109 2.87 22.60 8.46
CA SER A 109 1.47 22.19 8.25
C SER A 109 1.12 22.32 6.77
N LEU A 110 0.23 21.45 6.28
CA LEU A 110 -0.36 21.54 4.95
C LEU A 110 -1.79 20.98 4.98
N GLU A 111 -2.75 21.82 4.64
CA GLU A 111 -4.14 21.41 4.47
C GLU A 111 -4.45 21.16 3.00
N ILE A 112 -5.07 20.02 2.69
CA ILE A 112 -5.56 19.69 1.35
C ILE A 112 -6.99 19.15 1.41
N GLU A 113 -7.75 19.38 0.32
CA GLU A 113 -9.07 18.76 0.13
C GLU A 113 -8.89 17.36 -0.44
N THR A 114 -9.13 16.32 0.39
CA THR A 114 -8.90 14.93 0.01
C THR A 114 -9.87 13.99 0.75
N ASP A 115 -9.91 12.75 0.33
CA ASP A 115 -10.40 11.64 1.16
C ASP A 115 -9.23 11.10 1.97
N GLN A 116 -9.22 11.40 3.28
CA GLN A 116 -8.14 11.01 4.19
C GLN A 116 -7.90 9.50 4.21
N GLY A 117 -8.98 8.70 4.22
CA GLY A 117 -8.87 7.25 4.25
C GLY A 117 -8.21 6.69 2.98
N ARG A 118 -8.57 7.22 1.81
CA ARG A 118 -7.98 6.83 0.53
C ARG A 118 -6.53 7.30 0.40
N LEU A 119 -6.21 8.50 0.82
CA LEU A 119 -4.84 8.99 0.86
C LEU A 119 -3.97 8.13 1.80
N GLN A 120 -4.46 7.83 3.00
CA GLN A 120 -3.79 6.94 3.94
C GLN A 120 -3.58 5.54 3.35
N GLN A 121 -4.58 4.98 2.65
CA GLN A 121 -4.47 3.70 1.95
C GLN A 121 -3.32 3.70 0.92
N MET A 122 -3.18 4.78 0.15
CA MET A 122 -2.08 4.93 -0.81
C MET A 122 -0.71 4.96 -0.10
N LEU A 123 -0.56 5.80 0.92
CA LEU A 123 0.69 5.92 1.69
C LEU A 123 1.09 4.58 2.31
N VAL A 124 0.15 3.87 2.93
CA VAL A 124 0.39 2.54 3.50
C VAL A 124 0.79 1.54 2.42
N ASN A 125 0.11 1.51 1.28
CA ASN A 125 0.45 0.60 0.18
C ASN A 125 1.86 0.83 -0.36
N LEU A 126 2.27 2.08 -0.55
CA LEU A 126 3.62 2.42 -1.03
C LEU A 126 4.69 2.08 0.01
N LEU A 127 4.48 2.44 1.27
CA LEU A 127 5.42 2.17 2.36
C LEU A 127 5.54 0.67 2.66
N VAL A 128 4.45 -0.09 2.67
CA VAL A 128 4.48 -1.56 2.82
C VAL A 128 5.22 -2.21 1.65
N ASN A 129 5.07 -1.70 0.42
CA ASN A 129 5.88 -2.19 -0.69
C ASN A 129 7.38 -1.90 -0.44
N ALA A 130 7.74 -0.69 0.00
CA ALA A 130 9.12 -0.36 0.34
C ALA A 130 9.70 -1.30 1.41
N THR A 131 8.96 -1.64 2.48
CA THR A 131 9.42 -2.59 3.52
C THR A 131 9.64 -4.01 2.99
N LYS A 132 8.86 -4.45 2.02
CA LYS A 132 9.02 -5.79 1.40
C LYS A 132 10.30 -5.90 0.57
N PHE A 133 10.71 -4.83 -0.08
CA PHE A 133 11.83 -4.83 -1.01
C PHE A 133 13.12 -4.24 -0.42
N THR A 134 13.06 -3.71 0.81
CA THR A 134 14.22 -3.16 1.54
C THR A 134 14.43 -3.92 2.82
N LYS A 135 15.41 -4.81 2.85
CA LYS A 135 15.73 -5.61 4.05
C LYS A 135 16.51 -4.79 5.07
N GLU A 136 17.45 -3.98 4.59
CA GLU A 136 18.32 -3.09 5.35
C GLU A 136 18.46 -1.77 4.60
N GLY A 137 18.81 -0.69 5.29
CA GLY A 137 18.96 0.64 4.72
C GLY A 137 17.88 1.60 5.17
N SER A 138 17.27 2.35 4.26
CA SER A 138 16.30 3.38 4.62
C SER A 138 15.09 3.43 3.68
N ILE A 139 13.96 3.84 4.27
CA ILE A 139 12.72 4.13 3.59
C ILE A 139 12.29 5.52 4.03
N THR A 140 12.14 6.44 3.09
CA THR A 140 11.79 7.83 3.38
C THR A 140 10.48 8.20 2.69
N LEU A 141 9.49 8.59 3.49
CA LEU A 141 8.33 9.34 3.01
C LEU A 141 8.68 10.82 3.04
N ALA A 142 8.58 11.52 1.92
CA ALA A 142 8.76 12.96 1.89
C ALA A 142 7.51 13.67 1.36
N LEU A 143 7.26 14.88 1.86
CA LEU A 143 6.18 15.76 1.43
C LEU A 143 6.72 17.16 1.19
N ARG A 144 6.43 17.70 0.01
CA ARG A 144 6.77 19.08 -0.36
C ARG A 144 5.68 19.71 -1.24
N LEU A 145 5.73 21.01 -1.41
CA LEU A 145 5.00 21.69 -2.48
C LEU A 145 5.89 21.72 -3.73
N ASP A 146 5.33 21.33 -4.86
CA ASP A 146 6.03 21.47 -6.14
C ASP A 146 5.94 22.93 -6.66
N GLU A 147 6.65 23.20 -7.76
CA GLU A 147 6.68 24.53 -8.39
C GLU A 147 5.29 24.98 -8.93
N GLN A 148 4.37 24.04 -9.14
CA GLN A 148 3.03 24.30 -9.63
C GLN A 148 2.00 24.46 -8.49
N GLY A 149 2.43 24.28 -7.24
CA GLY A 149 1.59 24.36 -6.04
C GLY A 149 0.80 23.10 -5.74
N PHE A 150 1.22 21.93 -6.27
CA PHE A 150 0.69 20.63 -5.85
C PHE A 150 1.43 20.11 -4.60
N ALA A 151 0.73 19.33 -3.78
CA ALA A 151 1.38 18.53 -2.76
C ALA A 151 2.07 17.33 -3.44
N GLU A 152 3.40 17.32 -3.45
CA GLU A 152 4.20 16.20 -3.94
C GLU A 152 4.58 15.30 -2.79
N PHE A 153 4.20 14.04 -2.88
CA PHE A 153 4.57 12.96 -1.96
C PHE A 153 5.56 12.04 -2.66
N SER A 154 6.61 11.63 -1.98
CA SER A 154 7.51 10.60 -2.47
C SER A 154 7.83 9.55 -1.43
N VAL A 155 7.83 8.27 -1.84
CA VAL A 155 8.33 7.15 -1.05
C VAL A 155 9.58 6.64 -1.73
N THR A 156 10.71 6.83 -1.05
CA THR A 156 12.03 6.46 -1.53
C THR A 156 12.58 5.34 -0.66
N ASP A 157 13.06 4.26 -1.27
CA ASP A 157 13.71 3.16 -0.59
C ASP A 157 15.10 2.87 -1.16
N THR A 158 15.92 2.20 -0.39
CA THR A 158 17.27 1.75 -0.78
C THR A 158 17.30 0.24 -1.09
N GLY A 159 16.18 -0.31 -1.54
CA GLY A 159 16.02 -1.72 -1.83
C GLY A 159 16.54 -2.13 -3.20
N CYS A 160 15.96 -3.19 -3.76
CA CYS A 160 16.43 -3.78 -5.03
C CYS A 160 16.13 -2.93 -6.27
N GLY A 161 15.33 -1.86 -6.15
CA GLY A 161 14.95 -1.01 -7.28
C GLY A 161 13.95 -1.65 -8.24
N ILE A 162 13.65 -0.93 -9.32
CA ILE A 162 12.70 -1.34 -10.36
C ILE A 162 13.37 -1.19 -11.73
N PRO A 163 13.52 -2.28 -12.51
CA PRO A 163 14.06 -2.21 -13.87
C PRO A 163 13.28 -1.22 -14.75
N LEU A 164 13.97 -0.45 -15.58
CA LEU A 164 13.36 0.59 -16.41
C LEU A 164 12.21 0.08 -17.27
N GLU A 165 12.36 -1.10 -17.87
CA GLU A 165 11.33 -1.74 -18.70
C GLU A 165 10.07 -2.12 -17.92
N ARG A 166 10.17 -2.23 -16.58
CA ARG A 166 9.04 -2.57 -15.72
C ARG A 166 8.34 -1.35 -15.13
N GLN A 167 8.99 -0.19 -15.08
CA GLN A 167 8.46 1.01 -14.43
C GLN A 167 7.13 1.51 -15.00
N SER A 168 6.91 1.34 -16.29
CA SER A 168 5.64 1.71 -16.94
C SER A 168 4.51 0.71 -16.67
N THR A 169 4.84 -0.56 -16.40
CA THR A 169 3.86 -1.66 -16.25
C THR A 169 3.48 -1.96 -14.81
N ILE A 170 4.30 -1.60 -13.81
CA ILE A 170 4.08 -1.96 -12.39
C ILE A 170 2.79 -1.42 -11.80
N PHE A 171 2.19 -0.38 -12.38
CA PHE A 171 0.87 0.12 -12.02
C PHE A 171 -0.28 -0.65 -12.69
N GLY A 172 0.06 -1.65 -13.49
CA GLY A 172 -0.88 -2.62 -14.03
C GLY A 172 -1.46 -3.51 -12.94
N ARG A 173 -2.60 -4.13 -13.23
CA ARG A 173 -3.22 -5.07 -12.29
C ARG A 173 -2.46 -6.39 -12.33
N PHE A 174 -2.18 -6.95 -11.13
CA PHE A 174 -1.47 -8.24 -10.95
C PHE A 174 -0.01 -8.23 -11.41
N GLU A 175 0.53 -7.06 -11.68
CA GLU A 175 1.94 -6.93 -11.95
C GLU A 175 2.74 -7.17 -10.66
N LYS A 176 3.64 -8.14 -10.72
CA LYS A 176 4.59 -8.45 -9.65
C LYS A 176 6.01 -8.32 -10.21
N LEU A 177 6.90 -7.69 -9.47
CA LEU A 177 8.32 -7.64 -9.85
C LEU A 177 8.99 -9.01 -9.76
N ASN A 178 8.61 -9.80 -8.74
CA ASN A 178 9.11 -11.15 -8.49
C ASN A 178 7.95 -12.08 -8.12
N GLU A 179 7.89 -13.27 -8.69
CA GLU A 179 6.85 -14.28 -8.41
C GLU A 179 6.89 -14.81 -6.97
N GLY A 180 8.03 -14.70 -6.28
CA GLY A 180 8.20 -15.17 -4.89
C GLY A 180 7.80 -14.16 -3.81
N VAL A 181 7.41 -12.93 -4.18
CA VAL A 181 7.02 -11.91 -3.20
C VAL A 181 5.52 -11.99 -2.91
N GLN A 182 5.17 -12.12 -1.62
CA GLN A 182 3.80 -12.21 -1.14
C GLN A 182 3.00 -10.94 -1.47
N GLY A 183 1.81 -11.10 -2.06
CA GLY A 183 0.86 -10.04 -2.35
C GLY A 183 0.19 -10.18 -3.71
N ALA A 184 -1.04 -9.70 -3.82
CA ALA A 184 -1.91 -9.85 -5.00
C ALA A 184 -1.50 -9.01 -6.23
N GLY A 185 -0.48 -8.14 -6.14
CA GLY A 185 -0.10 -7.22 -7.23
C GLY A 185 -1.16 -6.14 -7.50
N LEU A 186 -1.98 -5.80 -6.51
CA LEU A 186 -3.09 -4.86 -6.64
C LEU A 186 -2.80 -3.49 -6.06
N GLY A 187 -1.92 -3.39 -5.06
CA GLY A 187 -1.68 -2.17 -4.30
C GLY A 187 -1.30 -0.96 -5.15
N LEU A 188 -0.39 -1.13 -6.12
CA LEU A 188 0.02 -0.04 -6.99
C LEU A 188 -1.07 0.37 -8.00
N SER A 189 -1.85 -0.58 -8.51
CA SER A 189 -2.98 -0.27 -9.39
C SER A 189 -4.10 0.47 -8.65
N ILE A 190 -4.32 0.15 -7.37
CA ILE A 190 -5.24 0.88 -6.49
C ILE A 190 -4.72 2.29 -6.23
N CYS A 191 -3.42 2.47 -5.95
CA CYS A 191 -2.81 3.80 -5.79
C CYS A 191 -3.04 4.67 -7.04
N LYS A 192 -2.79 4.12 -8.23
CA LYS A 192 -3.03 4.82 -9.50
C LYS A 192 -4.49 5.23 -9.69
N LEU A 193 -5.42 4.35 -9.32
CA LEU A 193 -6.85 4.63 -9.41
C LEU A 193 -7.26 5.74 -8.44
N ILE A 194 -6.85 5.65 -7.19
CA ILE A 194 -7.17 6.64 -6.14
C ILE A 194 -6.64 8.01 -6.54
N ILE A 195 -5.34 8.12 -6.86
CA ILE A 195 -4.74 9.43 -7.14
C ILE A 195 -5.31 10.07 -8.39
N LYS A 196 -5.60 9.29 -9.43
CA LYS A 196 -6.28 9.79 -10.63
C LYS A 196 -7.67 10.35 -10.30
N ARG A 197 -8.40 9.70 -9.39
CA ARG A 197 -9.72 10.18 -8.94
C ARG A 197 -9.62 11.45 -8.09
N LEU A 198 -8.53 11.61 -7.36
CA LEU A 198 -8.21 12.82 -6.58
C LEU A 198 -7.58 13.93 -7.43
N GLY A 199 -7.54 13.79 -8.76
CA GLY A 199 -7.02 14.83 -9.67
C GLY A 199 -5.50 14.92 -9.75
N GLY A 200 -4.79 13.90 -9.25
CA GLY A 200 -3.34 13.82 -9.26
C GLY A 200 -2.79 12.75 -10.20
N GLU A 201 -1.49 12.50 -10.09
CA GLU A 201 -0.75 11.51 -10.88
C GLU A 201 0.27 10.78 -10.00
N ILE A 202 0.64 9.54 -10.37
CA ILE A 202 1.67 8.72 -9.71
C ILE A 202 2.59 8.09 -10.75
N TRP A 203 3.91 8.09 -10.45
CA TRP A 203 4.94 7.48 -11.31
C TRP A 203 6.13 6.96 -10.48
N VAL A 204 7.06 6.29 -11.16
CA VAL A 204 8.38 5.94 -10.63
C VAL A 204 9.40 6.95 -11.15
N ASP A 205 10.21 7.50 -10.25
CA ASP A 205 11.33 8.35 -10.62
C ASP A 205 12.46 7.50 -11.22
N SER A 206 12.57 7.49 -12.55
CA SER A 206 13.60 6.75 -13.27
C SER A 206 15.01 7.30 -13.08
N GLY A 207 15.17 8.53 -12.58
CA GLY A 207 16.46 9.13 -12.24
C GLY A 207 17.04 8.62 -10.92
N TYR A 208 16.23 8.01 -10.07
CA TYR A 208 16.69 7.43 -8.81
C TYR A 208 17.11 5.96 -9.01
N THR A 209 18.38 5.66 -8.76
CA THR A 209 19.00 4.35 -9.07
C THR A 209 19.50 3.57 -7.85
N ALA A 210 19.43 4.17 -6.64
CA ALA A 210 19.89 3.52 -5.40
C ALA A 210 18.83 2.62 -4.73
N GLY A 211 17.71 2.40 -5.40
CA GLY A 211 16.55 1.65 -4.96
C GLY A 211 15.35 2.01 -5.82
N ALA A 212 14.16 2.16 -5.23
CA ALA A 212 12.99 2.67 -5.90
C ALA A 212 12.52 4.00 -5.28
N ARG A 213 11.98 4.88 -6.13
CA ARG A 213 11.32 6.11 -5.70
C ARG A 213 9.99 6.25 -6.42
N PHE A 214 8.92 6.11 -5.65
CA PHE A 214 7.56 6.39 -6.10
C PHE A 214 7.22 7.83 -5.78
N VAL A 215 6.69 8.55 -6.74
CA VAL A 215 6.28 9.95 -6.59
C VAL A 215 4.82 10.08 -7.00
N PHE A 216 4.04 10.83 -6.23
CA PHE A 216 2.71 11.24 -6.65
C PHE A 216 2.44 12.70 -6.27
N ILE A 217 1.64 13.37 -7.10
CA ILE A 217 1.17 14.74 -6.86
C ILE A 217 -0.32 14.73 -6.58
N HIS A 218 -0.74 15.63 -5.70
CA HIS A 218 -2.14 15.82 -5.29
C HIS A 218 -2.48 17.31 -5.32
N PRO A 219 -3.57 17.74 -5.97
CA PRO A 219 -3.98 19.13 -5.93
C PRO A 219 -4.36 19.55 -4.51
N LEU A 220 -4.10 20.79 -4.13
CA LEU A 220 -4.45 21.29 -2.79
C LEU A 220 -5.97 21.42 -2.61
N LYS A 221 -6.68 21.72 -3.71
CA LYS A 221 -8.14 21.81 -3.74
C LYS A 221 -8.69 20.93 -4.84
N GLN A 222 -9.85 20.34 -4.60
CA GLN A 222 -10.54 19.57 -5.63
C GLN A 222 -11.31 20.52 -6.56
N GLU A 223 -11.14 20.36 -7.87
CA GLU A 223 -12.00 21.03 -8.83
C GLU A 223 -13.42 20.48 -8.70
N VAL A 224 -14.38 21.34 -8.41
CA VAL A 224 -15.79 20.97 -8.45
C VAL A 224 -16.16 20.78 -9.92
N VAL A 225 -16.11 19.54 -10.40
CA VAL A 225 -16.70 19.19 -11.70
C VAL A 225 -18.21 19.38 -11.55
N ARG A 226 -18.70 20.50 -12.07
CA ARG A 226 -20.12 20.81 -12.18
C ARG A 226 -20.76 19.99 -13.31
#